data_18d594768ece7c9780a578deeb6715dd
#
_entry.id   18d594768ece7c9780a578deeb6715dd
#
_cell.length_a   1.000
_cell.length_b   1.000
_cell.length_c   1.000
_cell.angle_alpha   90.00
_cell.angle_beta   90.00
_cell.angle_gamma   90.00
#
_symmetry.space_group_name_H-M   'P 1'
#
loop_
_entity.id
_entity.type
_entity.pdbx_description
1 polymer ?
#
loop_
_entity_poly.entity_id
_entity_poly.type
_entity_poly.pdbx_seq_one_letter_code
_entity_poly.pdbx_strand_id
1 'polypeptide(L)'
;MLYKKNQNLMAFLALILLCLIWGYNWVVMKNALHFSGPYDFAALRTILGALCLFIVMLILKKPFKIQEIPRLIVLGLLQTAGFTGLLVWALVEGGAGKTAVLTYTMPFWTMLLAWPLLGEKLKGWQWPAALFSLMGILFILDPLHLGTDIFSMFLAIVSGISWALAVILAKKLQARSPHLDLISLTAWQMLFGSIPIVVIALVTHSTPIEWNRYFIGALIYNSVFGNAIAWLLWLYALRHLSAGIATMTTTVCPVIAVIASSIELHETIKPYEFLGMFFIGVSLLMISYNRIKRHEEELVQPWLKKKPVIKSRPRKG
;
A
#
# COMPACT_ATOMS: atom_id res chain seq x y z
N MET A 1 -6.19 0.46 31.94
CA MET A 1 -7.09 1.02 30.90
C MET A 1 -6.51 2.25 30.19
N LEU A 2 -5.99 3.26 30.90
CA LEU A 2 -5.38 4.47 30.34
C LEU A 2 -4.17 4.20 29.39
N TYR A 3 -3.28 3.27 29.75
CA TYR A 3 -2.10 2.91 28.94
C TYR A 3 -2.49 2.37 27.54
N LYS A 4 -3.50 1.49 27.44
CA LYS A 4 -3.98 0.95 26.16
C LYS A 4 -4.68 2.02 25.31
N LYS A 5 -5.37 2.99 25.94
CA LYS A 5 -6.00 4.12 25.27
C LYS A 5 -4.95 5.06 24.64
N ASN A 6 -3.84 5.31 25.34
CA ASN A 6 -2.74 6.11 24.80
C ASN A 6 -2.03 5.43 23.64
N GLN A 7 -1.83 4.11 23.68
CA GLN A 7 -1.23 3.35 22.56
C GLN A 7 -2.08 3.41 21.30
N ASN A 8 -3.40 3.29 21.42
CA ASN A 8 -4.30 3.42 20.29
C ASN A 8 -4.27 4.83 19.68
N LEU A 9 -4.25 5.87 20.51
CA LEU A 9 -4.12 7.25 20.04
C LEU A 9 -2.82 7.46 19.28
N MET A 10 -1.70 6.99 19.82
CA MET A 10 -0.39 7.08 19.14
C MET A 10 -0.38 6.31 17.81
N ALA A 11 -1.07 5.17 17.75
CA ALA A 11 -1.20 4.40 16.51
C ALA A 11 -2.05 5.13 15.46
N PHE A 12 -3.10 5.84 15.85
CA PHE A 12 -3.86 6.73 14.95
C PHE A 12 -3.02 7.90 14.46
N LEU A 13 -2.27 8.56 15.33
CA LEU A 13 -1.36 9.63 14.94
C LEU A 13 -0.27 9.12 13.97
N ALA A 14 0.26 7.93 14.21
CA ALA A 14 1.19 7.28 13.30
C ALA A 14 0.58 7.04 11.92
N LEU A 15 -0.69 6.61 11.84
CA LEU A 15 -1.40 6.44 10.56
C LEU A 15 -1.69 7.77 9.86
N ILE A 16 -2.05 8.81 10.60
CA ILE A 16 -2.23 10.15 10.01
C ILE A 16 -0.93 10.63 9.39
N LEU A 17 0.18 10.55 10.14
CA LEU A 17 1.50 10.93 9.63
C LEU A 17 1.90 10.07 8.42
N LEU A 18 1.64 8.77 8.45
CA LEU A 18 1.85 7.85 7.33
C LEU A 18 1.08 8.31 6.08
N CYS A 19 -0.21 8.65 6.23
CA CYS A 19 -1.04 9.09 5.11
C CYS A 19 -0.54 10.41 4.51
N LEU A 20 -0.08 11.34 5.32
CA LEU A 20 0.54 12.57 4.85
C LEU A 20 1.82 12.28 4.06
N ILE A 21 2.70 11.41 4.62
CA ILE A 21 3.95 11.02 3.96
C ILE A 21 3.66 10.33 2.62
N TRP A 22 2.84 9.29 2.59
CA TRP A 22 2.57 8.53 1.37
C TRP A 22 1.70 9.29 0.38
N GLY A 23 0.74 10.08 0.85
CA GLY A 23 -0.12 10.89 -0.03
C GLY A 23 0.69 11.97 -0.75
N TYR A 24 1.52 12.72 -0.03
CA TYR A 24 2.34 13.78 -0.62
C TYR A 24 3.50 13.21 -1.46
N ASN A 25 3.95 12.00 -1.17
CA ASN A 25 5.04 11.34 -1.89
C ASN A 25 4.80 11.24 -3.41
N TRP A 26 3.56 11.22 -3.86
CA TRP A 26 3.22 11.14 -5.29
C TRP A 26 3.69 12.38 -6.05
N VAL A 27 3.49 13.55 -5.47
CA VAL A 27 3.96 14.83 -6.03
C VAL A 27 5.48 14.89 -6.02
N VAL A 28 6.11 14.51 -4.89
CA VAL A 28 7.57 14.48 -4.77
C VAL A 28 8.19 13.55 -5.82
N MET A 29 7.60 12.35 -6.02
CA MET A 29 8.06 11.42 -7.04
C MET A 29 7.91 12.00 -8.45
N LYS A 30 6.73 12.54 -8.78
CA LYS A 30 6.46 13.10 -10.11
C LYS A 30 7.47 14.19 -10.46
N ASN A 31 7.70 15.12 -9.54
CA ASN A 31 8.68 16.19 -9.74
C ASN A 31 10.12 15.68 -9.82
N ALA A 32 10.50 14.64 -9.04
CA ALA A 32 11.84 14.06 -9.10
C ALA A 32 12.17 13.46 -10.48
N LEU A 33 11.15 12.96 -11.19
CA LEU A 33 11.30 12.39 -12.54
C LEU A 33 11.66 13.41 -13.64
N HIS A 34 11.58 14.71 -13.34
CA HIS A 34 12.12 15.73 -14.25
C HIS A 34 13.66 15.77 -14.24
N PHE A 35 14.30 15.23 -13.21
CA PHE A 35 15.75 15.31 -12.96
C PHE A 35 16.46 13.96 -13.10
N SER A 36 15.75 12.88 -13.36
CA SER A 36 16.34 11.55 -13.50
C SER A 36 15.46 10.63 -14.30
N GLY A 37 16.04 9.58 -14.85
CA GLY A 37 15.29 8.48 -15.42
C GLY A 37 14.41 7.78 -14.34
N PRO A 38 13.26 7.20 -14.74
CA PRO A 38 12.33 6.57 -13.79
C PRO A 38 12.98 5.42 -13.03
N TYR A 39 13.78 4.60 -13.68
CA TYR A 39 14.45 3.48 -13.05
C TYR A 39 15.63 3.87 -12.19
N ASP A 40 16.36 4.96 -12.55
CA ASP A 40 17.44 5.51 -11.73
C ASP A 40 16.89 5.99 -10.39
N PHE A 41 15.80 6.76 -10.43
CA PHE A 41 15.12 7.22 -9.23
C PHE A 41 14.56 6.05 -8.41
N ALA A 42 13.91 5.06 -9.05
CA ALA A 42 13.39 3.88 -8.39
C ALA A 42 14.50 3.04 -7.73
N ALA A 43 15.64 2.85 -8.41
CA ALA A 43 16.79 2.12 -7.87
C ALA A 43 17.38 2.83 -6.65
N LEU A 44 17.65 4.12 -6.77
CA LEU A 44 18.23 4.92 -5.69
C LEU A 44 17.33 4.92 -4.45
N ARG A 45 16.02 5.23 -4.61
CA ARG A 45 15.11 5.30 -3.48
C ARG A 45 14.90 3.97 -2.76
N THR A 46 14.90 2.85 -3.51
CA THR A 46 14.68 1.51 -2.92
C THR A 46 15.93 0.98 -2.25
N ILE A 47 17.11 1.16 -2.84
CA ILE A 47 18.39 0.78 -2.21
C ILE A 47 18.63 1.59 -0.94
N LEU A 48 18.51 2.91 -1.01
CA LEU A 48 18.71 3.77 0.16
C LEU A 48 17.65 3.48 1.24
N GLY A 49 16.39 3.17 0.85
CA GLY A 49 15.35 2.73 1.77
C GLY A 49 15.69 1.41 2.46
N ALA A 50 16.20 0.41 1.71
CA ALA A 50 16.69 -0.84 2.28
C ALA A 50 17.85 -0.61 3.26
N LEU A 51 18.83 0.22 2.89
CA LEU A 51 19.94 0.58 3.76
C LEU A 51 19.47 1.26 5.06
N CYS A 52 18.52 2.19 4.97
CA CYS A 52 17.89 2.79 6.17
C CYS A 52 17.25 1.72 7.07
N LEU A 53 16.53 0.75 6.51
CA LEU A 53 15.94 -0.35 7.29
C LEU A 53 17.02 -1.25 7.92
N PHE A 54 18.13 -1.54 7.22
CA PHE A 54 19.27 -2.26 7.81
C PHE A 54 19.91 -1.49 8.95
N ILE A 55 20.05 -0.17 8.83
CA ILE A 55 20.51 0.69 9.94
C ILE A 55 19.56 0.58 11.13
N VAL A 56 18.25 0.64 10.90
CA VAL A 56 17.23 0.43 11.95
C VAL A 56 17.36 -0.95 12.59
N MET A 57 17.60 -2.00 11.79
CA MET A 57 17.84 -3.35 12.32
C MET A 57 19.06 -3.40 13.24
N LEU A 58 20.16 -2.74 12.87
CA LEU A 58 21.36 -2.63 13.70
C LEU A 58 21.06 -1.94 15.03
N ILE A 59 20.40 -0.77 14.98
CA ILE A 59 20.05 0.01 16.18
C ILE A 59 19.12 -0.78 17.10
N LEU A 60 18.13 -1.47 16.55
CA LEU A 60 17.15 -2.27 17.30
C LEU A 60 17.62 -3.69 17.61
N LYS A 61 18.87 -4.02 17.26
CA LYS A 61 19.48 -5.36 17.45
C LYS A 61 18.61 -6.49 16.91
N LYS A 62 18.01 -6.27 15.72
CA LYS A 62 17.16 -7.25 15.04
C LYS A 62 18.01 -8.31 14.33
N PRO A 63 17.48 -9.55 14.15
CA PRO A 63 18.24 -10.63 13.53
C PRO A 63 18.51 -10.34 12.05
N PHE A 64 19.76 -10.44 11.64
CA PHE A 64 20.20 -10.39 10.23
C PHE A 64 20.05 -11.73 9.51
N LYS A 65 19.79 -12.80 10.26
CA LYS A 65 19.65 -14.14 9.68
C LYS A 65 18.50 -14.19 8.68
N ILE A 66 18.83 -14.47 7.43
CA ILE A 66 17.88 -14.61 6.35
C ILE A 66 17.20 -15.97 6.46
N GLN A 67 15.87 -15.97 6.40
CA GLN A 67 15.05 -17.16 6.32
C GLN A 67 14.11 -17.05 5.12
N GLU A 68 13.63 -18.17 4.61
CA GLU A 68 12.66 -18.20 3.50
C GLU A 68 13.12 -17.44 2.24
N ILE A 69 14.43 -17.49 1.92
CA ILE A 69 15.08 -16.73 0.83
C ILE A 69 14.28 -16.77 -0.48
N PRO A 70 13.84 -17.92 -1.03
CA PRO A 70 13.13 -17.95 -2.31
C PRO A 70 11.82 -17.14 -2.26
N ARG A 71 11.10 -17.18 -1.13
CA ARG A 71 9.85 -16.42 -0.96
C ARG A 71 10.10 -14.93 -0.77
N LEU A 72 11.20 -14.57 -0.10
CA LEU A 72 11.62 -13.18 0.04
C LEU A 72 12.02 -12.57 -1.30
N ILE A 73 12.70 -13.34 -2.17
CA ILE A 73 13.03 -12.91 -3.53
C ILE A 73 11.74 -12.66 -4.31
N VAL A 74 10.81 -13.63 -4.34
CA VAL A 74 9.53 -13.45 -5.06
C VAL A 74 8.73 -12.27 -4.47
N LEU A 75 8.72 -12.11 -3.14
CA LEU A 75 8.08 -10.98 -2.49
C LEU A 75 8.74 -9.66 -2.91
N GLY A 76 10.06 -9.58 -2.97
CA GLY A 76 10.81 -8.43 -3.46
C GLY A 76 10.51 -8.11 -4.92
N LEU A 77 10.45 -9.14 -5.77
CA LEU A 77 10.09 -8.98 -7.18
C LEU A 77 8.67 -8.41 -7.35
N LEU A 78 7.71 -8.84 -6.55
CA LEU A 78 6.34 -8.35 -6.63
C LEU A 78 6.19 -6.98 -5.97
N GLN A 79 6.69 -6.81 -4.74
CA GLN A 79 6.43 -5.62 -3.92
C GLN A 79 7.35 -4.45 -4.25
N THR A 80 8.63 -4.71 -4.52
CA THR A 80 9.60 -3.66 -4.80
C THR A 80 9.80 -3.49 -6.31
N ALA A 81 10.24 -4.51 -7.04
CA ALA A 81 10.48 -4.38 -8.47
C ALA A 81 9.19 -4.13 -9.25
N GLY A 82 8.21 -4.99 -9.13
CA GLY A 82 6.95 -4.90 -9.86
C GLY A 82 6.14 -3.68 -9.44
N PHE A 83 5.85 -3.54 -8.14
CA PHE A 83 5.06 -2.40 -7.67
C PHE A 83 5.78 -1.06 -7.91
N THR A 84 6.97 -0.87 -7.34
CA THR A 84 7.66 0.43 -7.40
C THR A 84 8.15 0.75 -8.81
N GLY A 85 8.71 -0.22 -9.53
CA GLY A 85 9.22 -0.02 -10.88
C GLY A 85 8.13 0.39 -11.86
N LEU A 86 6.99 -0.32 -11.87
CA LEU A 86 5.85 0.01 -12.74
C LEU A 86 5.18 1.32 -12.33
N LEU A 87 5.07 1.58 -11.02
CA LEU A 87 4.50 2.82 -10.49
C LEU A 87 5.31 4.04 -10.92
N VAL A 88 6.63 4.00 -10.76
CA VAL A 88 7.50 5.13 -11.13
C VAL A 88 7.48 5.34 -12.64
N TRP A 89 7.45 4.25 -13.42
CA TRP A 89 7.28 4.36 -14.87
C TRP A 89 5.92 4.96 -15.25
N ALA A 90 4.83 4.53 -14.60
CA ALA A 90 3.52 5.13 -14.81
C ALA A 90 3.48 6.63 -14.55
N LEU A 91 4.28 7.13 -13.61
CA LEU A 91 4.36 8.56 -13.29
C LEU A 91 5.04 9.40 -14.36
N VAL A 92 5.81 8.82 -15.28
CA VAL A 92 6.51 9.59 -16.34
C VAL A 92 5.50 10.38 -17.17
N GLU A 93 4.49 9.72 -17.70
CA GLU A 93 3.46 10.32 -18.56
C GLU A 93 2.16 10.59 -17.81
N GLY A 94 1.86 9.80 -16.77
CA GLY A 94 0.64 9.93 -15.96
C GLY A 94 0.69 11.07 -14.95
N GLY A 95 -0.47 11.69 -14.68
CA GLY A 95 -0.64 12.63 -13.59
C GLY A 95 -0.49 11.93 -12.23
N ALA A 96 0.11 12.63 -11.24
CA ALA A 96 0.37 12.05 -9.93
C ALA A 96 -0.93 11.63 -9.19
N GLY A 97 -1.96 12.48 -9.25
CA GLY A 97 -3.26 12.19 -8.64
C GLY A 97 -3.95 10.99 -9.27
N LYS A 98 -4.05 10.94 -10.61
CA LYS A 98 -4.67 9.83 -11.36
C LYS A 98 -3.92 8.52 -11.12
N THR A 99 -2.60 8.54 -11.24
CA THR A 99 -1.74 7.36 -11.02
C THR A 99 -1.88 6.84 -9.59
N ALA A 100 -1.94 7.74 -8.59
CA ALA A 100 -2.19 7.35 -7.21
C ALA A 100 -3.52 6.61 -7.06
N VAL A 101 -4.63 7.18 -7.55
CA VAL A 101 -5.96 6.56 -7.41
C VAL A 101 -6.00 5.19 -8.08
N LEU A 102 -5.47 5.05 -9.30
CA LEU A 102 -5.42 3.76 -10.00
C LEU A 102 -4.56 2.72 -9.29
N THR A 103 -3.41 3.13 -8.77
CA THR A 103 -2.55 2.24 -7.96
C THR A 103 -3.25 1.80 -6.68
N TYR A 104 -3.96 2.72 -6.00
CA TYR A 104 -4.73 2.40 -4.78
C TYR A 104 -5.98 1.54 -5.04
N THR A 105 -6.23 1.07 -6.26
CA THR A 105 -7.16 -0.04 -6.52
C THR A 105 -6.65 -1.39 -6.01
N MET A 106 -5.42 -1.46 -5.52
CA MET A 106 -4.80 -2.68 -4.96
C MET A 106 -5.66 -3.45 -3.94
N PRO A 107 -6.47 -2.86 -3.05
CA PRO A 107 -7.36 -3.62 -2.16
C PRO A 107 -8.43 -4.40 -2.93
N PHE A 108 -8.93 -3.86 -4.04
CA PHE A 108 -9.86 -4.54 -4.94
C PHE A 108 -9.19 -5.78 -5.56
N TRP A 109 -8.00 -5.63 -6.12
CA TRP A 109 -7.22 -6.75 -6.67
C TRP A 109 -6.87 -7.79 -5.62
N THR A 110 -6.49 -7.36 -4.42
CA THR A 110 -6.23 -8.26 -3.29
C THR A 110 -7.46 -9.09 -2.96
N MET A 111 -8.64 -8.48 -2.94
CA MET A 111 -9.90 -9.16 -2.66
C MET A 111 -10.26 -10.18 -3.74
N LEU A 112 -10.11 -9.83 -5.02
CA LEU A 112 -10.36 -10.74 -6.13
C LEU A 112 -9.39 -11.93 -6.14
N LEU A 113 -8.09 -11.67 -5.95
CA LEU A 113 -7.05 -12.68 -5.99
C LEU A 113 -7.02 -13.55 -4.72
N ALA A 114 -7.51 -13.05 -3.59
CA ALA A 114 -7.62 -13.83 -2.36
C ALA A 114 -8.60 -15.01 -2.52
N TRP A 115 -9.60 -14.90 -3.39
CA TRP A 115 -10.54 -15.99 -3.63
C TRP A 115 -9.84 -17.25 -4.19
N PRO A 116 -9.18 -17.24 -5.36
CA PRO A 116 -8.51 -18.44 -5.88
C PRO A 116 -7.24 -18.80 -5.11
N LEU A 117 -6.52 -17.84 -4.55
CA LEU A 117 -5.19 -18.07 -3.95
C LEU A 117 -5.23 -18.39 -2.45
N LEU A 118 -6.25 -17.92 -1.73
CA LEU A 118 -6.41 -18.15 -0.28
C LEU A 118 -7.71 -18.86 0.07
N GLY A 119 -8.60 -19.14 -0.92
CA GLY A 119 -9.93 -19.71 -0.68
C GLY A 119 -10.91 -18.72 -0.03
N GLU A 120 -10.59 -17.44 0.02
CA GLU A 120 -11.42 -16.39 0.64
C GLU A 120 -12.48 -15.92 -0.35
N LYS A 121 -13.69 -16.51 -0.33
CA LYS A 121 -14.80 -16.11 -1.20
C LYS A 121 -15.30 -14.70 -0.89
N LEU A 122 -15.67 -13.97 -1.95
CA LEU A 122 -16.36 -12.68 -1.83
C LEU A 122 -17.72 -12.87 -1.15
N LYS A 123 -18.06 -12.03 -0.18
CA LYS A 123 -19.29 -12.11 0.60
C LYS A 123 -19.93 -10.74 0.79
N GLY A 124 -21.27 -10.71 0.70
CA GLY A 124 -22.08 -9.54 1.00
C GLY A 124 -21.65 -8.29 0.22
N TRP A 125 -21.33 -7.21 0.93
CA TRP A 125 -20.95 -5.91 0.39
C TRP A 125 -19.67 -5.88 -0.47
N GLN A 126 -18.90 -6.95 -0.48
CA GLN A 126 -17.70 -7.03 -1.31
C GLN A 126 -18.03 -7.07 -2.81
N TRP A 127 -19.18 -7.62 -3.19
CA TRP A 127 -19.63 -7.63 -4.58
C TRP A 127 -19.95 -6.22 -5.12
N PRO A 128 -20.83 -5.41 -4.48
CA PRO A 128 -21.05 -4.05 -4.92
C PRO A 128 -19.77 -3.20 -4.83
N ALA A 129 -18.91 -3.40 -3.85
CA ALA A 129 -17.62 -2.71 -3.80
C ALA A 129 -16.73 -3.04 -5.01
N ALA A 130 -16.69 -4.31 -5.44
CA ALA A 130 -15.98 -4.72 -6.65
C ALA A 130 -16.55 -4.03 -7.91
N LEU A 131 -17.88 -3.95 -8.02
CA LEU A 131 -18.55 -3.28 -9.12
C LEU A 131 -18.25 -1.78 -9.16
N PHE A 132 -18.34 -1.09 -8.01
CA PHE A 132 -17.97 0.33 -7.89
C PHE A 132 -16.52 0.60 -8.28
N SER A 133 -15.58 -0.27 -7.84
CA SER A 133 -14.18 -0.14 -8.23
C SER A 133 -13.97 -0.30 -9.73
N LEU A 134 -14.63 -1.29 -10.35
CA LEU A 134 -14.58 -1.50 -11.79
C LEU A 134 -15.15 -0.32 -12.57
N MET A 135 -16.31 0.19 -12.16
CA MET A 135 -16.92 1.39 -12.76
C MET A 135 -15.97 2.59 -12.64
N GLY A 136 -15.36 2.80 -11.46
CA GLY A 136 -14.41 3.88 -11.25
C GLY A 136 -13.20 3.79 -12.17
N ILE A 137 -12.63 2.60 -12.33
CA ILE A 137 -11.55 2.34 -13.28
C ILE A 137 -11.97 2.69 -14.71
N LEU A 138 -13.15 2.24 -15.15
CA LEU A 138 -13.66 2.52 -16.49
C LEU A 138 -13.85 4.02 -16.74
N PHE A 139 -14.38 4.78 -15.77
CA PHE A 139 -14.50 6.24 -15.89
C PHE A 139 -13.14 6.93 -15.99
N ILE A 140 -12.14 6.50 -15.22
CA ILE A 140 -10.80 7.10 -15.28
C ILE A 140 -10.07 6.74 -16.58
N LEU A 141 -10.23 5.51 -17.05
CA LEU A 141 -9.62 5.07 -18.31
C LEU A 141 -10.21 5.77 -19.53
N ASP A 142 -11.46 6.25 -19.44
CA ASP A 142 -12.19 6.88 -20.55
C ASP A 142 -12.02 6.13 -21.89
N PRO A 143 -12.52 4.88 -22.00
CA PRO A 143 -12.25 4.03 -23.16
C PRO A 143 -12.80 4.58 -24.48
N LEU A 144 -13.67 5.60 -24.42
CA LEU A 144 -14.23 6.25 -25.60
C LEU A 144 -13.31 7.34 -26.16
N HIS A 145 -12.43 7.90 -25.33
CA HIS A 145 -11.49 8.95 -25.72
C HIS A 145 -10.09 8.58 -25.22
N LEU A 146 -9.54 7.48 -25.76
CA LEU A 146 -8.23 6.97 -25.38
C LEU A 146 -7.16 8.03 -25.70
N GLY A 147 -6.58 8.62 -24.66
CA GLY A 147 -5.48 9.58 -24.76
C GLY A 147 -4.11 8.90 -24.78
N THR A 148 -3.05 9.71 -24.84
CA THR A 148 -1.65 9.25 -24.84
C THR A 148 -1.23 8.59 -23.54
N ASP A 149 -1.94 8.82 -22.46
CA ASP A 149 -1.64 8.34 -21.09
C ASP A 149 -2.19 6.95 -20.76
N ILE A 150 -2.83 6.25 -21.73
CA ILE A 150 -3.43 4.91 -21.48
C ILE A 150 -2.38 3.89 -21.01
N PHE A 151 -1.17 3.96 -21.56
CA PHE A 151 -0.08 3.06 -21.16
C PHE A 151 0.32 3.29 -19.71
N SER A 152 0.43 4.55 -19.29
CA SER A 152 0.67 4.93 -17.90
C SER A 152 -0.42 4.41 -16.95
N MET A 153 -1.69 4.57 -17.34
CA MET A 153 -2.82 4.05 -16.57
C MET A 153 -2.77 2.52 -16.42
N PHE A 154 -2.44 1.82 -17.53
CA PHE A 154 -2.23 0.36 -17.49
C PHE A 154 -1.10 -0.03 -16.51
N LEU A 155 0.05 0.66 -16.57
CA LEU A 155 1.15 0.42 -15.64
C LEU A 155 0.76 0.64 -14.18
N ALA A 156 -0.04 1.69 -13.90
CA ALA A 156 -0.53 1.97 -12.55
C ALA A 156 -1.42 0.84 -12.02
N ILE A 157 -2.33 0.31 -12.85
CA ILE A 157 -3.20 -0.83 -12.48
C ILE A 157 -2.37 -2.09 -12.24
N VAL A 158 -1.43 -2.42 -13.15
CA VAL A 158 -0.56 -3.60 -13.02
C VAL A 158 0.34 -3.48 -11.79
N SER A 159 0.80 -2.28 -11.47
CA SER A 159 1.50 -2.00 -10.21
C SER A 159 0.62 -2.37 -9.00
N GLY A 160 -0.65 -1.95 -8.98
CA GLY A 160 -1.61 -2.32 -7.94
C GLY A 160 -1.87 -3.83 -7.83
N ILE A 161 -1.92 -4.54 -8.96
CA ILE A 161 -2.04 -6.01 -9.00
C ILE A 161 -0.78 -6.67 -8.43
N SER A 162 0.40 -6.16 -8.80
CA SER A 162 1.68 -6.65 -8.27
C SER A 162 1.74 -6.53 -6.74
N TRP A 163 1.31 -5.38 -6.20
CA TRP A 163 1.15 -5.20 -4.76
C TRP A 163 0.17 -6.21 -4.15
N ALA A 164 -0.98 -6.43 -4.77
CA ALA A 164 -1.99 -7.36 -4.28
C ALA A 164 -1.43 -8.80 -4.16
N LEU A 165 -0.69 -9.25 -5.17
CA LEU A 165 0.01 -10.54 -5.15
C LEU A 165 1.07 -10.59 -4.04
N ALA A 166 1.82 -9.49 -3.83
CA ALA A 166 2.80 -9.37 -2.75
C ALA A 166 2.14 -9.50 -1.37
N VAL A 167 1.00 -8.83 -1.13
CA VAL A 167 0.23 -8.93 0.11
C VAL A 167 -0.22 -10.36 0.39
N ILE A 168 -0.72 -11.07 -0.63
CA ILE A 168 -1.15 -12.47 -0.50
C ILE A 168 0.04 -13.37 -0.17
N LEU A 169 1.18 -13.18 -0.85
CA LEU A 169 2.40 -13.93 -0.57
C LEU A 169 2.93 -13.65 0.85
N ALA A 170 2.96 -12.39 1.26
CA ALA A 170 3.36 -11.99 2.61
C ALA A 170 2.47 -12.62 3.68
N LYS A 171 1.14 -12.66 3.45
CA LYS A 171 0.17 -13.32 4.35
C LYS A 171 0.45 -14.82 4.48
N LYS A 172 0.72 -15.51 3.35
CA LYS A 172 1.11 -16.94 3.35
C LYS A 172 2.42 -17.15 4.09
N LEU A 173 3.40 -16.28 3.87
CA LEU A 173 4.71 -16.36 4.52
C LEU A 173 4.62 -16.17 6.03
N GLN A 174 3.88 -15.15 6.49
CA GLN A 174 3.65 -14.89 7.91
C GLN A 174 2.89 -16.03 8.60
N ALA A 175 1.90 -16.64 7.93
CA ALA A 175 1.16 -17.78 8.46
C ALA A 175 2.06 -19.02 8.62
N ARG A 176 3.00 -19.23 7.68
CA ARG A 176 3.94 -20.34 7.71
C ARG A 176 5.08 -20.14 8.72
N SER A 177 5.55 -18.91 8.86
CA SER A 177 6.72 -18.56 9.66
C SER A 177 6.40 -17.36 10.58
N PRO A 178 5.58 -17.55 11.64
CA PRO A 178 5.09 -16.47 12.50
C PRO A 178 6.19 -15.76 13.31
N HIS A 179 7.35 -16.40 13.45
CA HIS A 179 8.52 -15.90 14.19
C HIS A 179 9.39 -14.93 13.38
N LEU A 180 9.10 -14.74 12.08
CA LEU A 180 9.86 -13.80 11.26
C LEU A 180 9.68 -12.36 11.77
N ASP A 181 10.80 -11.68 11.94
CA ASP A 181 10.79 -10.25 12.25
C ASP A 181 10.37 -9.45 11.01
N LEU A 182 9.32 -8.63 11.14
CA LEU A 182 8.75 -7.90 10.02
C LEU A 182 9.68 -6.81 9.46
N ILE A 183 10.54 -6.21 10.30
CA ILE A 183 11.51 -5.21 9.85
C ILE A 183 12.58 -5.90 9.01
N SER A 184 13.12 -7.03 9.51
CA SER A 184 14.07 -7.86 8.79
C SER A 184 13.49 -8.36 7.47
N LEU A 185 12.25 -8.86 7.47
CA LEU A 185 11.55 -9.29 6.26
C LEU A 185 11.46 -8.14 5.24
N THR A 186 11.07 -6.95 5.68
CA THR A 186 10.91 -5.77 4.80
C THR A 186 12.26 -5.31 4.24
N ALA A 187 13.32 -5.27 5.05
CA ALA A 187 14.66 -4.88 4.62
C ALA A 187 15.20 -5.82 3.53
N TRP A 188 15.12 -7.12 3.77
CA TRP A 188 15.63 -8.11 2.82
C TRP A 188 14.81 -8.19 1.54
N GLN A 189 13.47 -8.18 1.62
CA GLN A 189 12.63 -8.18 0.41
C GLN A 189 12.85 -6.91 -0.44
N MET A 190 13.02 -5.75 0.20
CA MET A 190 13.30 -4.50 -0.50
C MET A 190 14.65 -4.55 -1.18
N LEU A 191 15.69 -5.08 -0.53
CA LEU A 191 17.00 -5.27 -1.14
C LEU A 191 16.94 -6.21 -2.34
N PHE A 192 16.33 -7.39 -2.21
CA PHE A 192 16.20 -8.34 -3.32
C PHE A 192 15.38 -7.75 -4.49
N GLY A 193 14.33 -7.01 -4.19
CA GLY A 193 13.50 -6.39 -5.21
C GLY A 193 14.12 -5.16 -5.85
N SER A 194 15.09 -4.51 -5.23
CA SER A 194 15.83 -3.40 -5.85
C SER A 194 16.85 -3.88 -6.89
N ILE A 195 17.34 -5.12 -6.81
CA ILE A 195 18.32 -5.66 -7.76
C ILE A 195 17.84 -5.59 -9.22
N PRO A 196 16.65 -6.08 -9.59
CA PRO A 196 16.16 -5.96 -10.96
C PRO A 196 15.98 -4.51 -11.41
N ILE A 197 15.54 -3.61 -10.51
CA ILE A 197 15.38 -2.19 -10.82
C ILE A 197 16.74 -1.57 -11.14
N VAL A 198 17.78 -1.90 -10.37
CA VAL A 198 19.16 -1.45 -10.62
C VAL A 198 19.66 -1.98 -11.95
N VAL A 199 19.44 -3.26 -12.26
CA VAL A 199 19.84 -3.85 -13.54
C VAL A 199 19.16 -3.10 -14.70
N ILE A 200 17.85 -2.83 -14.58
CA ILE A 200 17.12 -2.06 -15.59
C ILE A 200 17.71 -0.65 -15.71
N ALA A 201 17.95 0.05 -14.59
CA ALA A 201 18.54 1.39 -14.59
C ALA A 201 19.91 1.41 -15.29
N LEU A 202 20.75 0.40 -15.11
CA LEU A 202 22.06 0.31 -15.74
C LEU A 202 22.03 -0.01 -17.23
N VAL A 203 21.00 -0.74 -17.71
CA VAL A 203 20.85 -1.10 -19.14
C VAL A 203 20.00 -0.10 -19.93
N THR A 204 19.06 0.60 -19.27
CA THR A 204 18.31 1.67 -19.91
C THR A 204 19.17 2.93 -19.92
N HIS A 205 19.57 3.36 -21.11
CA HIS A 205 20.32 4.61 -21.26
C HIS A 205 19.38 5.79 -20.98
N SER A 206 19.16 6.06 -19.69
CA SER A 206 18.38 7.21 -19.24
C SER A 206 19.23 8.49 -19.30
N THR A 207 18.56 9.63 -19.30
CA THR A 207 19.22 10.94 -19.17
C THR A 207 20.06 10.97 -17.88
N PRO A 208 21.27 11.59 -17.91
CA PRO A 208 22.07 11.72 -16.69
C PRO A 208 21.28 12.38 -15.55
N ILE A 209 21.52 11.89 -14.34
CA ILE A 209 20.85 12.42 -13.15
C ILE A 209 21.32 13.85 -12.89
N GLU A 210 20.37 14.77 -12.78
CA GLU A 210 20.64 16.13 -12.36
C GLU A 210 20.64 16.23 -10.84
N TRP A 211 21.82 16.22 -10.23
CA TRP A 211 22.02 16.30 -8.77
C TRP A 211 21.78 17.72 -8.22
N ASN A 212 20.57 18.23 -8.39
CA ASN A 212 20.16 19.50 -7.83
C ASN A 212 19.60 19.33 -6.41
N ARG A 213 19.37 20.47 -5.72
CA ARG A 213 18.85 20.47 -4.33
C ARG A 213 17.50 19.81 -4.21
N TYR A 214 16.63 19.97 -5.22
CA TYR A 214 15.31 19.35 -5.20
C TYR A 214 15.41 17.83 -5.31
N PHE A 215 16.16 17.31 -6.27
CA PHE A 215 16.33 15.87 -6.48
C PHE A 215 16.93 15.18 -5.24
N ILE A 216 17.97 15.78 -4.64
CA ILE A 216 18.56 15.25 -3.39
C ILE A 216 17.52 15.23 -2.26
N GLY A 217 16.77 16.33 -2.09
CA GLY A 217 15.68 16.42 -1.11
C GLY A 217 14.59 15.37 -1.34
N ALA A 218 14.15 15.20 -2.59
CA ALA A 218 13.17 14.21 -3.00
C ALA A 218 13.66 12.78 -2.75
N LEU A 219 14.93 12.51 -3.01
CA LEU A 219 15.56 11.22 -2.77
C LEU A 219 15.63 10.89 -1.27
N ILE A 220 16.04 11.85 -0.43
CA ILE A 220 16.04 11.71 1.03
C ILE A 220 14.62 11.49 1.53
N TYR A 221 13.66 12.30 1.06
CA TYR A 221 12.26 12.16 1.44
C TYR A 221 11.74 10.75 1.12
N ASN A 222 11.96 10.28 -0.10
CA ASN A 222 11.50 8.96 -0.53
C ASN A 222 12.17 7.81 0.22
N SER A 223 13.47 7.89 0.44
CA SER A 223 14.23 6.80 1.09
C SER A 223 13.97 6.73 2.59
N VAL A 224 14.00 7.87 3.28
CA VAL A 224 13.87 7.94 4.73
C VAL A 224 12.40 7.96 5.16
N PHE A 225 11.64 8.96 4.66
CA PHE A 225 10.24 9.12 5.08
C PHE A 225 9.32 8.15 4.34
N GLY A 226 9.36 8.10 3.00
CA GLY A 226 8.49 7.28 2.17
C GLY A 226 8.69 5.77 2.32
N ASN A 227 9.91 5.34 2.59
CA ASN A 227 10.24 3.94 2.83
C ASN A 227 10.49 3.66 4.33
N ALA A 228 11.62 4.02 4.91
CA ALA A 228 11.98 3.53 6.24
C ALA A 228 10.97 3.96 7.33
N ILE A 229 10.70 5.25 7.49
CA ILE A 229 9.80 5.75 8.54
C ILE A 229 8.36 5.30 8.28
N ALA A 230 7.87 5.41 7.04
CA ALA A 230 6.51 5.02 6.71
C ALA A 230 6.23 3.53 7.02
N TRP A 231 7.16 2.63 6.70
CA TRP A 231 7.02 1.22 7.06
C TRP A 231 7.06 0.97 8.56
N LEU A 232 7.87 1.71 9.32
CA LEU A 232 7.86 1.62 10.79
C LEU A 232 6.53 2.11 11.38
N LEU A 233 6.02 3.23 10.89
CA LEU A 233 4.70 3.76 11.30
C LEU A 233 3.58 2.76 10.99
N TRP A 234 3.62 2.14 9.81
CA TRP A 234 2.67 1.11 9.39
C TRP A 234 2.71 -0.12 10.30
N LEU A 235 3.91 -0.66 10.56
CA LEU A 235 4.09 -1.81 11.44
C LEU A 235 3.66 -1.50 12.88
N TYR A 236 3.96 -0.29 13.37
CA TYR A 236 3.51 0.17 14.67
C TYR A 236 1.99 0.25 14.76
N ALA A 237 1.35 0.84 13.75
CA ALA A 237 -0.11 0.92 13.69
C ALA A 237 -0.77 -0.46 13.65
N LEU A 238 -0.27 -1.38 12.80
CA LEU A 238 -0.78 -2.76 12.72
C LEU A 238 -0.63 -3.55 14.03
N ARG A 239 0.36 -3.22 14.85
CA ARG A 239 0.55 -3.85 16.15
C ARG A 239 -0.52 -3.47 17.18
N HIS A 240 -1.07 -2.24 17.07
CA HIS A 240 -1.96 -1.66 18.08
C HIS A 240 -3.40 -1.52 17.60
N LEU A 241 -3.63 -1.46 16.29
CA LEU A 241 -4.95 -1.32 15.68
C LEU A 241 -5.32 -2.58 14.90
N SER A 242 -6.61 -2.79 14.70
CA SER A 242 -7.05 -3.84 13.78
C SER A 242 -6.61 -3.53 12.36
N ALA A 243 -6.28 -4.58 11.58
CA ALA A 243 -5.87 -4.42 10.19
C ALA A 243 -6.92 -3.66 9.36
N GLY A 244 -8.22 -3.84 9.67
CA GLY A 244 -9.31 -3.12 9.04
C GLY A 244 -9.21 -1.60 9.25
N ILE A 245 -9.03 -1.13 10.50
CA ILE A 245 -8.88 0.29 10.81
C ILE A 245 -7.65 0.88 10.15
N ALA A 246 -6.49 0.20 10.24
CA ALA A 246 -5.27 0.66 9.61
C ALA A 246 -5.43 0.80 8.08
N THR A 247 -6.01 -0.20 7.42
CA THR A 247 -6.26 -0.16 5.96
C THR A 247 -7.27 0.92 5.57
N MET A 248 -8.35 1.14 6.36
CA MET A 248 -9.27 2.25 6.12
C MET A 248 -8.58 3.60 6.14
N THR A 249 -7.73 3.81 7.14
CA THR A 249 -7.05 5.10 7.26
C THR A 249 -6.17 5.37 6.04
N THR A 250 -5.50 4.36 5.48
CA THR A 250 -4.66 4.55 4.27
C THR A 250 -5.45 4.86 3.00
N THR A 251 -6.78 4.67 2.96
CA THR A 251 -7.60 5.13 1.82
C THR A 251 -7.66 6.66 1.69
N VAL A 252 -7.18 7.39 2.70
CA VAL A 252 -7.01 8.84 2.63
C VAL A 252 -5.80 9.24 1.77
N CYS A 253 -4.80 8.36 1.60
CA CYS A 253 -3.60 8.67 0.82
C CYS A 253 -3.89 9.12 -0.63
N PRO A 254 -4.72 8.43 -1.44
CA PRO A 254 -5.03 8.89 -2.79
C PRO A 254 -5.78 10.23 -2.80
N VAL A 255 -6.59 10.52 -1.78
CA VAL A 255 -7.25 11.83 -1.67
C VAL A 255 -6.20 12.93 -1.47
N ILE A 256 -5.25 12.71 -0.57
CA ILE A 256 -4.13 13.65 -0.36
C ILE A 256 -3.31 13.81 -1.64
N ALA A 257 -3.02 12.71 -2.35
CA ALA A 257 -2.28 12.74 -3.60
C ALA A 257 -2.98 13.59 -4.67
N VAL A 258 -4.30 13.42 -4.84
CA VAL A 258 -5.10 14.20 -5.80
C VAL A 258 -5.12 15.68 -5.43
N ILE A 259 -5.35 16.03 -4.17
CA ILE A 259 -5.34 17.41 -3.70
C ILE A 259 -3.94 18.03 -3.88
N ALA A 260 -2.90 17.34 -3.47
CA ALA A 260 -1.53 17.83 -3.59
C ALA A 260 -1.10 18.02 -5.05
N SER A 261 -1.44 17.08 -5.95
CA SER A 261 -1.11 17.18 -7.37
C SER A 261 -1.87 18.32 -8.06
N SER A 262 -3.14 18.55 -7.67
CA SER A 262 -3.92 19.68 -8.20
C SER A 262 -3.32 21.03 -7.77
N ILE A 263 -2.80 21.15 -6.54
CA ILE A 263 -2.22 22.39 -6.02
C ILE A 263 -0.80 22.63 -6.58
N GLU A 264 0.08 21.62 -6.50
CA GLU A 264 1.50 21.81 -6.82
C GLU A 264 1.85 21.56 -8.28
N LEU A 265 1.20 20.60 -8.93
CA LEU A 265 1.46 20.24 -10.31
C LEU A 265 0.47 20.89 -11.27
N HIS A 266 -0.51 21.65 -10.74
CA HIS A 266 -1.60 22.25 -11.51
C HIS A 266 -2.35 21.22 -12.39
N GLU A 267 -2.44 19.97 -11.93
CA GLU A 267 -3.17 18.92 -12.63
C GLU A 267 -4.66 19.26 -12.64
N THR A 268 -5.24 19.36 -13.83
CA THR A 268 -6.69 19.57 -13.99
C THR A 268 -7.40 18.22 -14.01
N ILE A 269 -8.37 18.07 -13.11
CA ILE A 269 -9.19 16.87 -13.02
C ILE A 269 -10.42 17.05 -13.88
N LYS A 270 -10.62 16.20 -14.89
CA LYS A 270 -11.80 16.22 -15.73
C LYS A 270 -13.02 15.69 -14.95
N PRO A 271 -14.27 16.15 -15.25
CA PRO A 271 -15.45 15.74 -14.50
C PRO A 271 -15.67 14.22 -14.43
N TYR A 272 -15.40 13.50 -15.50
CA TYR A 272 -15.52 12.04 -15.53
C TYR A 272 -14.41 11.33 -14.72
N GLU A 273 -13.19 11.88 -14.68
CA GLU A 273 -12.12 11.39 -13.82
C GLU A 273 -12.50 11.57 -12.34
N PHE A 274 -13.07 12.74 -11.99
CA PHE A 274 -13.60 12.99 -10.66
C PHE A 274 -14.67 11.97 -10.28
N LEU A 275 -15.59 11.67 -11.18
CA LEU A 275 -16.62 10.65 -10.97
C LEU A 275 -16.00 9.26 -10.76
N GLY A 276 -14.99 8.91 -11.57
CA GLY A 276 -14.24 7.66 -11.41
C GLY A 276 -13.52 7.57 -10.06
N MET A 277 -12.84 8.63 -9.64
CA MET A 277 -12.20 8.73 -8.32
C MET A 277 -13.22 8.59 -7.18
N PHE A 278 -14.40 9.20 -7.33
CA PHE A 278 -15.50 9.06 -6.37
C PHE A 278 -15.97 7.61 -6.24
N PHE A 279 -16.19 6.90 -7.35
CA PHE A 279 -16.56 5.49 -7.32
C PHE A 279 -15.50 4.61 -6.68
N ILE A 280 -14.20 4.83 -6.97
CA ILE A 280 -13.11 4.10 -6.32
C ILE A 280 -13.09 4.41 -4.82
N GLY A 281 -13.25 5.68 -4.43
CA GLY A 281 -13.32 6.08 -3.02
C GLY A 281 -14.45 5.37 -2.28
N VAL A 282 -15.65 5.35 -2.85
CA VAL A 282 -16.81 4.64 -2.29
C VAL A 282 -16.52 3.14 -2.17
N SER A 283 -15.95 2.51 -3.20
CA SER A 283 -15.54 1.10 -3.17
C SER A 283 -14.57 0.81 -2.03
N LEU A 284 -13.53 1.63 -1.87
CA LEU A 284 -12.53 1.48 -0.80
C LEU A 284 -13.17 1.61 0.58
N LEU A 285 -14.09 2.56 0.77
CA LEU A 285 -14.85 2.71 2.02
C LEU A 285 -15.72 1.49 2.30
N MET A 286 -16.41 0.95 1.29
CA MET A 286 -17.25 -0.25 1.43
C MET A 286 -16.43 -1.49 1.82
N ILE A 287 -15.27 -1.71 1.18
CA ILE A 287 -14.36 -2.82 1.49
C ILE A 287 -13.86 -2.69 2.94
N SER A 288 -13.48 -1.49 3.33
CA SER A 288 -12.93 -1.20 4.64
C SER A 288 -13.98 -1.33 5.76
N TYR A 289 -15.19 -0.79 5.57
CA TYR A 289 -16.31 -0.92 6.51
C TYR A 289 -16.68 -2.39 6.78
N ASN A 290 -16.73 -3.20 5.74
CA ASN A 290 -17.07 -4.62 5.85
C ASN A 290 -16.03 -5.43 6.67
N ARG A 291 -14.75 -5.06 6.59
CA ARG A 291 -13.70 -5.67 7.40
C ARG A 291 -13.84 -5.34 8.87
N ILE A 292 -14.22 -4.10 9.20
CA ILE A 292 -14.44 -3.68 10.60
C ILE A 292 -15.62 -4.43 11.19
N LYS A 293 -16.76 -4.44 10.51
CA LYS A 293 -17.97 -5.14 10.99
C LYS A 293 -17.71 -6.61 11.26
N ARG A 294 -16.99 -7.30 10.38
CA ARG A 294 -16.58 -8.70 10.59
C ARG A 294 -15.69 -8.89 11.80
N HIS A 295 -14.74 -7.99 12.00
CA HIS A 295 -13.83 -8.08 13.14
C HIS A 295 -14.57 -7.86 14.46
N GLU A 296 -15.54 -6.95 14.49
CA GLU A 296 -16.43 -6.77 15.65
C GLU A 296 -17.30 -8.02 15.92
N GLU A 297 -17.87 -8.62 14.87
CA GLU A 297 -18.65 -9.86 14.99
C GLU A 297 -17.80 -11.03 15.51
N GLU A 298 -16.55 -11.16 15.06
CA GLU A 298 -15.60 -12.18 15.54
C GLU A 298 -15.21 -11.97 17.01
N LEU A 299 -15.12 -10.74 17.48
CA LEU A 299 -14.83 -10.40 18.87
C LEU A 299 -16.03 -10.62 19.78
N VAL A 300 -17.25 -10.41 19.29
CA VAL A 300 -18.50 -10.53 20.09
C VAL A 300 -19.00 -11.97 20.15
N GLN A 301 -18.82 -12.79 19.12
CA GLN A 301 -19.29 -14.18 19.08
C GLN A 301 -18.84 -15.07 20.26
N PRO A 302 -17.57 -15.01 20.74
CA PRO A 302 -17.16 -15.81 21.90
C PRO A 302 -17.91 -15.47 23.19
N TRP A 303 -18.35 -14.22 23.34
CA TRP A 303 -19.11 -13.77 24.52
C TRP A 303 -20.56 -14.18 24.48
N LEU A 304 -21.18 -14.22 23.30
CA LEU A 304 -22.56 -14.70 23.14
C LEU A 304 -22.69 -16.21 23.37
N LYS A 305 -21.65 -16.99 23.03
CA LYS A 305 -21.62 -18.44 23.27
C LYS A 305 -21.35 -18.81 24.73
N LYS A 306 -20.93 -17.88 25.59
CA LYS A 306 -20.66 -18.09 27.03
C LYS A 306 -21.82 -17.67 27.95
N LYS A 307 -23.00 -17.34 27.43
CA LYS A 307 -24.16 -17.14 28.33
C LYS A 307 -24.48 -18.45 29.04
N PRO A 308 -24.44 -18.49 30.37
CA PRO A 308 -24.80 -19.70 31.12
C PRO A 308 -26.27 -20.02 30.81
N VAL A 309 -26.53 -21.28 30.44
CA VAL A 309 -27.90 -21.83 30.42
C VAL A 309 -28.42 -21.75 31.84
N ILE A 310 -29.30 -20.79 32.12
CA ILE A 310 -30.03 -20.72 33.37
C ILE A 310 -30.92 -21.98 33.41
N LYS A 311 -30.42 -23.03 34.06
CA LYS A 311 -31.25 -24.21 34.36
C LYS A 311 -32.40 -23.73 35.24
N SER A 312 -33.60 -23.68 34.67
CA SER A 312 -34.82 -23.50 35.43
C SER A 312 -34.89 -24.58 36.53
N ARG A 313 -34.87 -24.17 37.80
CA ARG A 313 -35.13 -25.09 38.93
C ARG A 313 -36.51 -25.71 38.75
N PRO A 314 -36.63 -27.03 38.85
CA PRO A 314 -37.97 -27.67 38.89
C PRO A 314 -38.71 -27.15 40.12
N ARG A 315 -39.91 -26.63 39.94
CA ARG A 315 -40.85 -26.36 41.03
C ARG A 315 -41.17 -27.72 41.71
N LYS A 316 -40.77 -27.88 42.97
CA LYS A 316 -41.27 -28.93 43.84
C LYS A 316 -42.73 -28.57 44.17
N GLY A 317 -43.69 -29.39 43.72
CA GLY A 317 -45.03 -29.45 44.22
C GLY A 317 -45.07 -30.23 45.54
#